data_3542609ab3b7f01e377facdec9c26ca4
#
_entry.id   3542609ab3b7f01e377facdec9c26ca4
#
_cell.length_a   1.000
_cell.length_b   1.000
_cell.length_c   1.000
_cell.angle_alpha   90.00
_cell.angle_beta   90.00
_cell.angle_gamma   90.00
#
_symmetry.space_group_name_H-M   'P 1'
#
loop_
_entity.id
_entity.type
_entity.pdbx_description
1 polymer ?
#
loop_
_entity_poly.entity_id
_entity_poly.type
_entity_poly.pdbx_seq_one_letter_code
_entity_poly.pdbx_strand_id
1 'polypeptide(L)'
;MARSTTSARGLTEGVIWKQLLAYFFPILFGTFFQQLYNTADAMIVGQFVGKQALAAVGGATGTLVNFIVNLFVGISSGTTVVVAQLYGAGEHKRVGDAVHTSLALAISAGLGMTVLSLLLARPALTAMGTPEDVMPYALTYLRTVLLGVVPSFLYNMGSGVLRAIGDTKRPLYFLVAACLTNIVLDLLFVAGMRMGVFGAAFATILSQALSAVLTLLSLASSNGCYRFYPSKLRFAKGMLSGVLRVGIPAGLQSNMYSISNIIIQTYINSFGTDTMAAWTAHGKIDGFFWMIMGAFGISITAFAGQNFGARKYDRIRESVRVCLILSLITSVVIGGLYYGFAGPLQQIFTSDTAVLTIGRQIVGITVPFYFTYICIEILAGAIRGCGEATPPMLMVAGGVCLLRIVWIAIMLPFRRELSTVLISYPLSWAATSLLFIVYYLRGNWLRRCIKKSYGEEELKKKA
;
A
#
# COMPACT_ATOMS: atom_id res chain seq x y z
N MET A 1 -7.78 -4.25 -35.40
CA MET A 1 -7.34 -3.76 -34.06
C MET A 1 -5.90 -4.22 -33.84
N ALA A 2 -4.95 -3.28 -33.85
CA ALA A 2 -3.53 -3.54 -33.78
C ALA A 2 -3.16 -4.18 -32.41
N ARG A 3 -2.66 -5.39 -32.43
CA ARG A 3 -2.04 -6.05 -31.27
C ARG A 3 -0.81 -5.24 -30.87
N SER A 4 -0.86 -4.56 -29.72
CA SER A 4 0.31 -3.89 -29.19
C SER A 4 1.36 -4.95 -28.80
N THR A 5 2.42 -4.98 -29.57
CA THR A 5 3.56 -5.91 -29.46
C THR A 5 4.49 -5.61 -28.28
N THR A 6 4.08 -4.80 -27.30
CA THR A 6 4.89 -4.41 -26.12
C THR A 6 4.87 -5.45 -24.98
N SER A 7 4.02 -6.48 -25.05
CA SER A 7 3.82 -7.46 -23.97
C SER A 7 4.82 -8.62 -23.96
N ALA A 8 5.64 -8.83 -25.01
CA ALA A 8 6.49 -10.01 -25.13
C ALA A 8 7.89 -9.89 -24.50
N ARG A 9 8.34 -8.68 -24.11
CA ARG A 9 9.73 -8.44 -23.67
C ARG A 9 9.94 -8.23 -22.17
N GLY A 10 8.89 -8.29 -21.33
CA GLY A 10 8.99 -8.14 -19.87
C GLY A 10 9.72 -6.83 -19.44
N LEU A 11 9.98 -6.68 -18.15
CA LEU A 11 10.74 -5.54 -17.60
C LEU A 11 12.26 -5.74 -17.66
N THR A 12 12.73 -6.81 -18.31
CA THR A 12 14.15 -7.21 -18.35
C THR A 12 14.91 -6.62 -19.54
N GLU A 13 14.23 -5.99 -20.51
CA GLU A 13 14.83 -5.41 -21.72
C GLU A 13 14.23 -4.04 -22.03
N GLY A 14 14.96 -3.22 -22.77
CA GLY A 14 14.51 -1.88 -23.18
C GLY A 14 14.94 -0.75 -22.24
N VAL A 15 14.45 0.47 -22.50
CA VAL A 15 14.84 1.69 -21.79
C VAL A 15 14.15 1.77 -20.42
N ILE A 16 14.92 1.77 -19.35
CA ILE A 16 14.46 1.63 -17.97
C ILE A 16 13.44 2.71 -17.57
N TRP A 17 13.77 4.00 -17.78
CA TRP A 17 12.88 5.07 -17.33
C TRP A 17 11.51 5.06 -18.04
N LYS A 18 11.49 4.72 -19.34
CA LYS A 18 10.23 4.60 -20.09
C LYS A 18 9.36 3.47 -19.55
N GLN A 19 9.98 2.33 -19.25
CA GLN A 19 9.30 1.17 -18.68
C GLN A 19 8.80 1.45 -17.25
N LEU A 20 9.64 2.09 -16.42
CA LEU A 20 9.24 2.49 -15.06
C LEU A 20 8.04 3.42 -15.09
N LEU A 21 8.04 4.46 -15.93
CA LEU A 21 6.91 5.38 -16.03
C LEU A 21 5.66 4.69 -16.61
N ALA A 22 5.81 3.87 -17.66
CA ALA A 22 4.68 3.12 -18.23
C ALA A 22 4.06 2.12 -17.22
N TYR A 23 4.85 1.63 -16.28
CA TYR A 23 4.41 0.75 -15.21
C TYR A 23 3.83 1.55 -14.03
N PHE A 24 4.43 2.66 -13.68
CA PHE A 24 4.07 3.55 -12.58
C PHE A 24 2.70 4.19 -12.75
N PHE A 25 2.41 4.81 -13.91
CA PHE A 25 1.16 5.56 -14.10
C PHE A 25 -0.11 4.73 -13.88
N PRO A 26 -0.24 3.51 -14.42
CA PRO A 26 -1.43 2.71 -14.13
C PRO A 26 -1.59 2.35 -12.64
N ILE A 27 -0.50 2.16 -11.91
CA ILE A 27 -0.55 1.91 -10.47
C ILE A 27 -1.01 3.16 -9.73
N LEU A 28 -0.45 4.33 -10.07
CA LEU A 28 -0.83 5.61 -9.50
C LEU A 28 -2.31 5.89 -9.70
N PHE A 29 -2.81 5.78 -10.94
CA PHE A 29 -4.23 5.97 -11.22
C PHE A 29 -5.11 4.93 -10.51
N GLY A 30 -4.67 3.68 -10.42
CA GLY A 30 -5.38 2.66 -9.66
C GLY A 30 -5.54 3.05 -8.19
N THR A 31 -4.47 3.49 -7.54
CA THR A 31 -4.52 3.96 -6.14
C THR A 31 -5.39 5.21 -5.99
N PHE A 32 -5.36 6.12 -6.98
CA PHE A 32 -6.22 7.31 -7.00
C PHE A 32 -7.70 6.92 -7.05
N PHE A 33 -8.11 6.03 -7.94
CA PHE A 33 -9.49 5.55 -8.01
C PHE A 33 -9.91 4.82 -6.74
N GLN A 34 -9.00 4.07 -6.11
CA GLN A 34 -9.27 3.44 -4.83
C GLN A 34 -9.52 4.48 -3.72
N GLN A 35 -8.76 5.57 -3.68
CA GLN A 35 -9.00 6.65 -2.73
C GLN A 35 -10.29 7.40 -3.04
N LEU A 36 -10.64 7.56 -4.32
CA LEU A 36 -11.85 8.20 -4.76
C LEU A 36 -13.11 7.46 -4.26
N TYR A 37 -13.15 6.12 -4.44
CA TYR A 37 -14.31 5.36 -3.98
C TYR A 37 -14.44 5.38 -2.44
N ASN A 38 -13.34 5.27 -1.69
CA ASN A 38 -13.37 5.37 -0.22
C ASN A 38 -13.93 6.73 0.24
N THR A 39 -13.58 7.80 -0.49
CA THR A 39 -14.09 9.15 -0.19
C THR A 39 -15.57 9.27 -0.56
N ALA A 40 -15.99 8.74 -1.70
CA ALA A 40 -17.38 8.76 -2.13
C ALA A 40 -18.29 7.99 -1.18
N ASP A 41 -17.88 6.78 -0.75
CA ASP A 41 -18.59 5.97 0.25
C ASP A 41 -18.81 6.75 1.56
N ALA A 42 -17.75 7.36 2.10
CA ALA A 42 -17.86 8.19 3.30
C ALA A 42 -18.79 9.40 3.12
N MET A 43 -18.76 10.06 1.96
CA MET A 43 -19.63 11.20 1.66
C MET A 43 -21.11 10.77 1.56
N ILE A 44 -21.40 9.68 0.84
CA ILE A 44 -22.76 9.17 0.67
C ILE A 44 -23.33 8.73 2.02
N VAL A 45 -22.57 7.98 2.82
CA VAL A 45 -23.01 7.57 4.17
C VAL A 45 -23.23 8.78 5.06
N GLY A 46 -22.32 9.77 5.04
CA GLY A 46 -22.45 10.98 5.86
C GLY A 46 -23.68 11.81 5.52
N GLN A 47 -23.99 11.96 4.22
CA GLN A 47 -25.13 12.77 3.76
C GLN A 47 -26.49 12.09 3.94
N PHE A 48 -26.59 10.79 3.67
CA PHE A 48 -27.87 10.09 3.62
C PHE A 48 -28.20 9.30 4.90
N VAL A 49 -27.19 8.92 5.69
CA VAL A 49 -27.42 8.12 6.93
C VAL A 49 -27.19 8.95 8.19
N GLY A 50 -26.23 9.88 8.16
CA GLY A 50 -25.97 10.82 9.23
C GLY A 50 -24.61 10.62 9.94
N LYS A 51 -24.39 11.45 10.98
CA LYS A 51 -23.08 11.58 11.65
C LYS A 51 -22.62 10.32 12.38
N GLN A 52 -23.51 9.57 13.02
CA GLN A 52 -23.16 8.32 13.72
C GLN A 52 -22.69 7.25 12.73
N ALA A 53 -23.34 7.16 11.57
CA ALA A 53 -22.96 6.25 10.50
C ALA A 53 -21.60 6.63 9.89
N LEU A 54 -21.35 7.92 9.66
CA LEU A 54 -20.06 8.40 9.18
C LEU A 54 -18.96 8.09 10.19
N ALA A 55 -19.20 8.30 11.48
CA ALA A 55 -18.27 7.95 12.55
C ALA A 55 -18.01 6.42 12.60
N ALA A 56 -19.05 5.62 12.34
CA ALA A 56 -18.94 4.17 12.29
C ALA A 56 -18.08 3.69 11.10
N VAL A 57 -18.21 4.30 9.93
CA VAL A 57 -17.43 3.92 8.73
C VAL A 57 -15.98 4.38 8.83
N GLY A 58 -15.74 5.62 9.25
CA GLY A 58 -14.42 6.26 9.23
C GLY A 58 -13.58 6.07 10.50
N GLY A 59 -14.21 5.76 11.65
CA GLY A 59 -13.54 5.70 12.95
C GLY A 59 -12.76 4.41 13.23
N ALA A 60 -13.04 3.77 14.37
CA ALA A 60 -12.40 2.52 14.80
C ALA A 60 -12.53 1.40 13.75
N THR A 61 -13.68 1.31 13.09
CA THR A 61 -13.94 0.34 12.01
C THR A 61 -12.99 0.52 10.84
N GLY A 62 -12.84 1.75 10.36
CA GLY A 62 -11.91 2.05 9.26
C GLY A 62 -10.47 1.67 9.61
N THR A 63 -10.04 1.91 10.84
CA THR A 63 -8.72 1.51 11.34
C THR A 63 -8.54 -0.01 11.32
N LEU A 64 -9.52 -0.78 11.79
CA LEU A 64 -9.48 -2.25 11.79
C LEU A 64 -9.46 -2.81 10.37
N VAL A 65 -10.30 -2.29 9.47
CA VAL A 65 -10.34 -2.70 8.06
C VAL A 65 -8.99 -2.39 7.40
N ASN A 66 -8.43 -1.20 7.58
CA ASN A 66 -7.13 -0.83 7.03
C ASN A 66 -6.01 -1.74 7.55
N PHE A 67 -6.03 -2.14 8.81
CA PHE A 67 -5.04 -3.06 9.38
C PHE A 67 -5.06 -4.41 8.66
N ILE A 68 -6.24 -4.96 8.40
CA ILE A 68 -6.43 -6.22 7.67
C ILE A 68 -5.99 -6.06 6.20
N VAL A 69 -6.43 -4.98 5.55
CA VAL A 69 -6.10 -4.71 4.14
C VAL A 69 -4.58 -4.54 3.95
N ASN A 70 -3.91 -3.79 4.83
CA ASN A 70 -2.46 -3.59 4.77
C ASN A 70 -1.69 -4.91 4.90
N LEU A 71 -2.15 -5.83 5.75
CA LEU A 71 -1.55 -7.16 5.86
C LEU A 71 -1.67 -7.93 4.54
N PHE A 72 -2.85 -7.90 3.90
CA PHE A 72 -3.08 -8.58 2.63
C PHE A 72 -2.34 -7.96 1.45
N VAL A 73 -2.25 -6.64 1.41
CA VAL A 73 -1.42 -5.93 0.41
C VAL A 73 0.04 -6.33 0.55
N GLY A 74 0.53 -6.46 1.80
CA GLY A 74 1.88 -6.96 2.06
C GLY A 74 2.08 -8.39 1.56
N ILE A 75 1.15 -9.30 1.88
CA ILE A 75 1.23 -10.71 1.41
C ILE A 75 1.15 -10.78 -0.12
N SER A 76 0.31 -9.93 -0.75
CA SER A 76 0.25 -9.79 -2.21
C SER A 76 1.58 -9.29 -2.81
N SER A 77 2.31 -8.42 -2.10
CA SER A 77 3.68 -8.03 -2.50
C SER A 77 4.61 -9.23 -2.56
N GLY A 78 4.49 -10.19 -1.62
CA GLY A 78 5.21 -11.46 -1.65
C GLY A 78 4.90 -12.28 -2.91
N THR A 79 3.63 -12.37 -3.31
CA THR A 79 3.22 -12.99 -4.58
C THR A 79 3.86 -12.28 -5.76
N THR A 80 3.80 -10.95 -5.80
CA THR A 80 4.41 -10.15 -6.87
C THR A 80 5.91 -10.45 -6.99
N VAL A 81 6.64 -10.53 -5.89
CA VAL A 81 8.08 -10.81 -5.90
C VAL A 81 8.38 -12.22 -6.40
N VAL A 82 7.71 -13.25 -5.85
CA VAL A 82 7.96 -14.65 -6.22
C VAL A 82 7.63 -14.88 -7.70
N VAL A 83 6.47 -14.40 -8.15
CA VAL A 83 6.05 -14.54 -9.56
C VAL A 83 6.98 -13.75 -10.48
N ALA A 84 7.39 -12.52 -10.11
CA ALA A 84 8.30 -11.71 -10.91
C ALA A 84 9.68 -12.37 -11.07
N GLN A 85 10.23 -12.94 -10.00
CA GLN A 85 11.50 -13.67 -10.04
C GLN A 85 11.42 -14.90 -10.93
N LEU A 86 10.40 -15.72 -10.78
CA LEU A 86 10.19 -16.91 -11.59
C LEU A 86 9.93 -16.58 -13.07
N TYR A 87 9.16 -15.51 -13.32
CA TYR A 87 8.90 -15.03 -14.67
C TYR A 87 10.16 -14.49 -15.34
N GLY A 88 10.94 -13.71 -14.61
CA GLY A 88 12.24 -13.21 -15.07
C GLY A 88 13.27 -14.32 -15.33
N ALA A 89 13.23 -15.41 -14.55
CA ALA A 89 14.06 -16.59 -14.74
C ALA A 89 13.60 -17.50 -15.90
N GLY A 90 12.44 -17.25 -16.50
CA GLY A 90 11.87 -18.10 -17.54
C GLY A 90 11.29 -19.43 -17.03
N GLU A 91 11.11 -19.58 -15.71
CA GLU A 91 10.62 -20.82 -15.09
C GLU A 91 9.08 -20.95 -15.18
N HIS A 92 8.56 -21.04 -16.39
CA HIS A 92 7.12 -20.97 -16.68
C HIS A 92 6.24 -21.96 -15.90
N LYS A 93 6.71 -23.20 -15.67
CA LYS A 93 5.98 -24.18 -14.85
C LYS A 93 5.79 -23.68 -13.42
N ARG A 94 6.87 -23.17 -12.82
CA ARG A 94 6.86 -22.67 -11.44
C ARG A 94 6.07 -21.37 -11.28
N VAL A 95 5.98 -20.55 -12.34
CA VAL A 95 5.06 -19.40 -12.37
C VAL A 95 3.62 -19.87 -12.16
N GLY A 96 3.18 -20.89 -12.89
CA GLY A 96 1.85 -21.48 -12.71
C GLY A 96 1.62 -22.02 -11.29
N ASP A 97 2.58 -22.72 -10.70
CA ASP A 97 2.49 -23.20 -9.31
C ASP A 97 2.40 -22.04 -8.30
N ALA A 98 3.16 -20.97 -8.51
CA ALA A 98 3.10 -19.78 -7.66
C ALA A 98 1.74 -19.07 -7.75
N VAL A 99 1.16 -18.95 -8.95
CA VAL A 99 -0.18 -18.37 -9.16
C VAL A 99 -1.25 -19.17 -8.41
N HIS A 100 -1.29 -20.48 -8.61
CA HIS A 100 -2.28 -21.34 -7.96
C HIS A 100 -2.12 -21.35 -6.43
N THR A 101 -0.88 -21.37 -5.92
CA THR A 101 -0.59 -21.28 -4.48
C THR A 101 -1.03 -19.94 -3.89
N SER A 102 -0.80 -18.83 -4.62
CA SER A 102 -1.20 -17.50 -4.15
C SER A 102 -2.72 -17.34 -4.09
N LEU A 103 -3.44 -17.84 -5.09
CA LEU A 103 -4.91 -17.82 -5.08
C LEU A 103 -5.50 -18.78 -4.04
N ALA A 104 -4.90 -19.95 -3.81
CA ALA A 104 -5.27 -20.85 -2.72
C ALA A 104 -5.05 -20.17 -1.35
N LEU A 105 -3.94 -19.46 -1.17
CA LEU A 105 -3.67 -18.67 0.01
C LEU A 105 -4.69 -17.55 0.21
N ALA A 106 -5.08 -16.85 -0.87
CA ALA A 106 -6.11 -15.81 -0.80
C ALA A 106 -7.43 -16.34 -0.27
N ILE A 107 -7.86 -17.52 -0.73
CA ILE A 107 -9.09 -18.14 -0.27
C ILE A 107 -8.95 -18.62 1.18
N SER A 108 -7.94 -19.43 1.48
CA SER A 108 -7.81 -20.06 2.80
C SER A 108 -7.51 -19.04 3.91
N ALA A 109 -6.56 -18.13 3.69
CA ALA A 109 -6.24 -17.08 4.66
C ALA A 109 -7.35 -16.03 4.72
N GLY A 110 -8.02 -15.72 3.61
CA GLY A 110 -9.18 -14.85 3.56
C GLY A 110 -10.34 -15.39 4.39
N LEU A 111 -10.70 -16.67 4.23
CA LEU A 111 -11.73 -17.34 5.03
C LEU A 111 -11.35 -17.36 6.52
N GLY A 112 -10.11 -17.77 6.84
CA GLY A 112 -9.62 -17.78 8.22
C GLY A 112 -9.68 -16.40 8.86
N MET A 113 -9.27 -15.35 8.14
CA MET A 113 -9.33 -13.98 8.62
C MET A 113 -10.78 -13.47 8.77
N THR A 114 -11.67 -13.82 7.84
CA THR A 114 -13.11 -13.48 7.96
C THR A 114 -13.69 -14.07 9.24
N VAL A 115 -13.50 -15.35 9.50
CA VAL A 115 -13.99 -16.02 10.72
C VAL A 115 -13.40 -15.36 11.98
N LEU A 116 -12.07 -15.22 12.03
CA LEU A 116 -11.38 -14.60 13.16
C LEU A 116 -11.89 -13.17 13.42
N SER A 117 -11.99 -12.37 12.37
CA SER A 117 -12.41 -10.97 12.49
C SER A 117 -13.86 -10.83 12.88
N LEU A 118 -14.76 -11.71 12.41
CA LEU A 118 -16.17 -11.72 12.83
C LEU A 118 -16.31 -12.04 14.32
N LEU A 119 -15.53 -12.98 14.84
CA LEU A 119 -15.49 -13.33 16.26
C LEU A 119 -14.95 -12.17 17.12
N LEU A 120 -13.92 -11.48 16.62
CA LEU A 120 -13.24 -10.40 17.36
C LEU A 120 -13.85 -9.01 17.12
N ALA A 121 -14.80 -8.84 16.21
CA ALA A 121 -15.33 -7.52 15.81
C ALA A 121 -15.84 -6.71 17.01
N ARG A 122 -16.71 -7.27 17.85
CA ARG A 122 -17.25 -6.58 19.03
C ARG A 122 -16.17 -6.30 20.08
N PRO A 123 -15.38 -7.28 20.56
CA PRO A 123 -14.28 -7.03 21.49
C PRO A 123 -13.29 -5.96 21.00
N ALA A 124 -12.93 -5.97 19.72
CA ALA A 124 -12.00 -5.00 19.15
C ALA A 124 -12.57 -3.58 19.16
N LEU A 125 -13.82 -3.39 18.75
CA LEU A 125 -14.48 -2.08 18.78
C LEU A 125 -14.65 -1.55 20.21
N THR A 126 -14.98 -2.43 21.17
CA THR A 126 -15.07 -2.07 22.58
C THR A 126 -13.70 -1.65 23.13
N ALA A 127 -12.65 -2.42 22.83
CA ALA A 127 -11.27 -2.08 23.25
C ALA A 127 -10.76 -0.75 22.66
N MET A 128 -11.28 -0.35 21.49
CA MET A 128 -11.00 0.93 20.85
C MET A 128 -11.85 2.09 21.36
N GLY A 129 -12.72 1.86 22.37
CA GLY A 129 -13.55 2.91 22.96
C GLY A 129 -14.65 3.42 22.06
N THR A 130 -15.23 2.56 21.20
CA THR A 130 -16.35 2.95 20.33
C THR A 130 -17.57 3.32 21.18
N PRO A 131 -18.14 4.54 21.01
CA PRO A 131 -19.33 4.98 21.77
C PRO A 131 -20.53 4.06 21.57
N GLU A 132 -21.39 3.95 22.61
CA GLU A 132 -22.54 3.04 22.59
C GLU A 132 -23.55 3.37 21.49
N ASP A 133 -23.75 4.66 21.19
CA ASP A 133 -24.65 5.14 20.13
C ASP A 133 -24.11 4.84 18.71
N VAL A 134 -22.78 4.69 18.55
CA VAL A 134 -22.12 4.34 17.29
C VAL A 134 -21.94 2.83 17.11
N MET A 135 -21.87 2.07 18.22
CA MET A 135 -21.57 0.64 18.24
C MET A 135 -22.46 -0.21 17.30
N PRO A 136 -23.81 -0.03 17.24
CA PRO A 136 -24.66 -0.81 16.34
C PRO A 136 -24.31 -0.60 14.86
N TYR A 137 -24.04 0.65 14.47
CA TYR A 137 -23.64 0.99 13.11
C TYR A 137 -22.25 0.42 12.77
N ALA A 138 -21.31 0.56 13.70
CA ALA A 138 -19.95 0.06 13.56
C ALA A 138 -19.90 -1.46 13.43
N LEU A 139 -20.64 -2.20 14.26
CA LEU A 139 -20.72 -3.66 14.18
C LEU A 139 -21.36 -4.13 12.87
N THR A 140 -22.46 -3.49 12.46
CA THR A 140 -23.15 -3.83 11.21
C THR A 140 -22.21 -3.60 10.01
N TYR A 141 -21.58 -2.44 9.94
CA TYR A 141 -20.64 -2.11 8.86
C TYR A 141 -19.45 -3.06 8.87
N LEU A 142 -18.75 -3.20 10.00
CA LEU A 142 -17.57 -4.03 10.14
C LEU A 142 -17.83 -5.49 9.75
N ARG A 143 -18.87 -6.11 10.34
CA ARG A 143 -19.22 -7.50 10.05
C ARG A 143 -19.56 -7.71 8.59
N THR A 144 -20.27 -6.77 7.97
CA THR A 144 -20.61 -6.84 6.55
C THR A 144 -19.35 -6.73 5.70
N VAL A 145 -18.51 -5.70 5.88
CA VAL A 145 -17.28 -5.53 5.10
C VAL A 145 -16.32 -6.72 5.23
N LEU A 146 -16.27 -7.34 6.42
CA LEU A 146 -15.42 -8.52 6.66
C LEU A 146 -15.80 -9.74 5.81
N LEU A 147 -17.05 -9.84 5.34
CA LEU A 147 -17.43 -10.86 4.36
C LEU A 147 -16.80 -10.61 2.99
N GLY A 148 -16.40 -9.38 2.70
CA GLY A 148 -15.69 -8.99 1.49
C GLY A 148 -14.17 -9.25 1.51
N VAL A 149 -13.62 -9.78 2.61
CA VAL A 149 -12.18 -10.02 2.76
C VAL A 149 -11.65 -11.01 1.72
N VAL A 150 -12.36 -12.10 1.46
CA VAL A 150 -11.93 -13.11 0.46
C VAL A 150 -11.85 -12.50 -0.95
N PRO A 151 -12.90 -11.85 -1.50
CA PRO A 151 -12.79 -11.22 -2.82
C PRO A 151 -11.73 -10.10 -2.85
N SER A 152 -11.60 -9.30 -1.81
CA SER A 152 -10.54 -8.28 -1.72
C SER A 152 -9.14 -8.91 -1.81
N PHE A 153 -8.91 -10.01 -1.10
CA PHE A 153 -7.62 -10.68 -1.11
C PHE A 153 -7.36 -11.38 -2.45
N LEU A 154 -8.38 -11.99 -3.07
CA LEU A 154 -8.28 -12.55 -4.43
C LEU A 154 -7.90 -11.49 -5.47
N TYR A 155 -8.54 -10.31 -5.41
CA TYR A 155 -8.16 -9.17 -6.26
C TYR A 155 -6.70 -8.75 -6.03
N ASN A 156 -6.28 -8.58 -4.77
CA ASN A 156 -4.91 -8.15 -4.45
C ASN A 156 -3.87 -9.17 -4.93
N MET A 157 -4.09 -10.46 -4.70
CA MET A 157 -3.19 -11.53 -5.15
C MET A 157 -3.14 -11.64 -6.68
N GLY A 158 -4.29 -11.65 -7.34
CA GLY A 158 -4.35 -11.71 -8.80
C GLY A 158 -3.77 -10.49 -9.48
N SER A 159 -4.01 -9.28 -8.93
CA SER A 159 -3.36 -8.05 -9.37
C SER A 159 -1.85 -8.09 -9.14
N GLY A 160 -1.39 -8.71 -8.04
CA GLY A 160 0.02 -8.97 -7.77
C GLY A 160 0.66 -9.84 -8.84
N VAL A 161 -0.03 -10.89 -9.28
CA VAL A 161 0.41 -11.74 -10.40
C VAL A 161 0.51 -10.95 -11.70
N LEU A 162 -0.53 -10.19 -12.06
CA LEU A 162 -0.51 -9.36 -13.28
C LEU A 162 0.60 -8.33 -13.26
N ARG A 163 0.79 -7.64 -12.13
CA ARG A 163 1.92 -6.71 -11.93
C ARG A 163 3.26 -7.43 -12.07
N ALA A 164 3.40 -8.63 -11.51
CA ALA A 164 4.65 -9.40 -11.58
C ALA A 164 5.12 -9.73 -13.01
N ILE A 165 4.20 -9.90 -13.94
CA ILE A 165 4.49 -10.15 -15.36
C ILE A 165 4.61 -8.88 -16.21
N GLY A 166 4.42 -7.69 -15.60
CA GLY A 166 4.52 -6.39 -16.27
C GLY A 166 3.19 -5.77 -16.72
N ASP A 167 2.06 -6.41 -16.44
CA ASP A 167 0.73 -5.90 -16.80
C ASP A 167 0.12 -5.13 -15.60
N THR A 168 0.21 -3.81 -15.65
CA THR A 168 -0.40 -2.91 -14.67
C THR A 168 -1.72 -2.30 -15.14
N LYS A 169 -2.03 -2.42 -16.46
CA LYS A 169 -3.22 -1.81 -17.05
C LYS A 169 -4.49 -2.59 -16.70
N ARG A 170 -4.46 -3.93 -16.77
CA ARG A 170 -5.63 -4.74 -16.43
C ARG A 170 -6.07 -4.53 -14.99
N PRO A 171 -5.20 -4.61 -13.96
CA PRO A 171 -5.58 -4.27 -12.58
C PRO A 171 -6.22 -2.88 -12.44
N LEU A 172 -5.71 -1.87 -13.15
CA LEU A 172 -6.31 -0.54 -13.17
C LEU A 172 -7.75 -0.58 -13.71
N TYR A 173 -7.98 -1.22 -14.85
CA TYR A 173 -9.33 -1.28 -15.44
C TYR A 173 -10.32 -2.01 -14.52
N PHE A 174 -9.90 -3.07 -13.84
CA PHE A 174 -10.75 -3.78 -12.90
C PHE A 174 -11.09 -2.92 -11.68
N LEU A 175 -10.13 -2.13 -11.21
CA LEU A 175 -10.33 -1.23 -10.09
C LEU A 175 -11.24 -0.04 -10.47
N VAL A 176 -11.08 0.52 -11.67
CA VAL A 176 -11.98 1.57 -12.18
C VAL A 176 -13.41 1.04 -12.30
N ALA A 177 -13.59 -0.16 -12.86
CA ALA A 177 -14.91 -0.78 -12.95
C ALA A 177 -15.53 -1.00 -11.55
N ALA A 178 -14.74 -1.50 -10.59
CA ALA A 178 -15.20 -1.68 -9.22
C ALA A 178 -15.53 -0.34 -8.53
N CYS A 179 -14.72 0.70 -8.74
CA CYS A 179 -14.98 2.05 -8.22
C CYS A 179 -16.32 2.61 -8.72
N LEU A 180 -16.55 2.58 -10.03
CA LEU A 180 -17.80 3.07 -10.61
C LEU A 180 -19.01 2.25 -10.13
N THR A 181 -18.87 0.93 -10.07
CA THR A 181 -19.92 0.04 -9.55
C THR A 181 -20.21 0.33 -8.09
N ASN A 182 -19.19 0.53 -7.25
CA ASN A 182 -19.36 0.88 -5.85
C ASN A 182 -20.17 2.17 -5.68
N ILE A 183 -19.79 3.26 -6.36
CA ILE A 183 -20.50 4.55 -6.27
C ILE A 183 -21.96 4.40 -6.70
N VAL A 184 -22.23 3.69 -7.79
CA VAL A 184 -23.60 3.45 -8.26
C VAL A 184 -24.40 2.63 -7.26
N LEU A 185 -23.83 1.56 -6.70
CA LEU A 185 -24.48 0.72 -5.71
C LEU A 185 -24.68 1.45 -4.37
N ASP A 186 -23.75 2.30 -3.96
CA ASP A 186 -23.90 3.14 -2.76
C ASP A 186 -25.10 4.09 -2.91
N LEU A 187 -25.21 4.78 -4.04
CA LEU A 187 -26.36 5.63 -4.33
C LEU A 187 -27.66 4.82 -4.35
N LEU A 188 -27.65 3.63 -4.96
CA LEU A 188 -28.82 2.76 -5.02
C LEU A 188 -29.24 2.26 -3.63
N PHE A 189 -28.31 1.67 -2.87
CA PHE A 189 -28.62 1.02 -1.60
C PHE A 189 -28.77 2.03 -0.45
N VAL A 190 -27.92 3.05 -0.38
CA VAL A 190 -27.94 4.01 0.73
C VAL A 190 -28.97 5.11 0.48
N ALA A 191 -28.94 5.78 -0.69
CA ALA A 191 -29.84 6.88 -0.99
C ALA A 191 -31.22 6.39 -1.48
N GLY A 192 -31.26 5.43 -2.43
CA GLY A 192 -32.50 4.93 -3.02
C GLY A 192 -33.26 3.97 -2.09
N MET A 193 -32.62 2.90 -1.65
CA MET A 193 -33.26 1.84 -0.84
C MET A 193 -33.18 2.10 0.66
N ARG A 194 -32.47 3.12 1.12
CA ARG A 194 -32.31 3.53 2.53
C ARG A 194 -31.80 2.40 3.45
N MET A 195 -30.89 1.55 2.94
CA MET A 195 -30.33 0.43 3.68
C MET A 195 -29.28 0.86 4.74
N GLY A 196 -29.01 2.16 4.88
CA GLY A 196 -28.07 2.69 5.87
C GLY A 196 -26.64 2.18 5.67
N VAL A 197 -25.92 1.98 6.77
CA VAL A 197 -24.52 1.50 6.74
C VAL A 197 -24.36 0.09 6.17
N PHE A 198 -25.41 -0.74 6.29
CA PHE A 198 -25.41 -2.07 5.68
C PHE A 198 -25.35 -1.96 4.15
N GLY A 199 -26.10 -1.01 3.56
CA GLY A 199 -26.10 -0.76 2.11
C GLY A 199 -24.72 -0.39 1.59
N ALA A 200 -24.03 0.52 2.26
CA ALA A 200 -22.66 0.91 1.89
C ALA A 200 -21.67 -0.26 1.99
N ALA A 201 -21.68 -0.99 3.10
CA ALA A 201 -20.83 -2.16 3.26
C ALA A 201 -21.12 -3.25 2.22
N PHE A 202 -22.39 -3.46 1.87
CA PHE A 202 -22.82 -4.43 0.86
C PHE A 202 -22.39 -4.01 -0.55
N ALA A 203 -22.51 -2.72 -0.90
CA ALA A 203 -21.98 -2.16 -2.15
C ALA A 203 -20.47 -2.37 -2.27
N THR A 204 -19.73 -2.16 -1.18
CA THR A 204 -18.29 -2.42 -1.13
C THR A 204 -17.96 -3.89 -1.38
N ILE A 205 -18.69 -4.84 -0.78
CA ILE A 205 -18.48 -6.28 -1.06
C ILE A 205 -18.74 -6.62 -2.53
N LEU A 206 -19.84 -6.15 -3.10
CA LEU A 206 -20.20 -6.44 -4.49
C LEU A 206 -19.15 -5.87 -5.47
N SER A 207 -18.67 -4.66 -5.23
CA SER A 207 -17.63 -4.06 -6.06
C SER A 207 -16.28 -4.77 -5.94
N GLN A 208 -15.90 -5.22 -4.73
CA GLN A 208 -14.72 -6.05 -4.52
C GLN A 208 -14.88 -7.43 -5.18
N ALA A 209 -16.07 -8.04 -5.10
CA ALA A 209 -16.35 -9.29 -5.78
C ALA A 209 -16.24 -9.13 -7.30
N LEU A 210 -16.75 -8.04 -7.87
CA LEU A 210 -16.60 -7.72 -9.28
C LEU A 210 -15.12 -7.65 -9.69
N SER A 211 -14.30 -6.90 -8.95
CA SER A 211 -12.85 -6.79 -9.25
C SER A 211 -12.13 -8.13 -9.13
N ALA A 212 -12.49 -8.97 -8.16
CA ALA A 212 -11.95 -10.33 -8.01
C ALA A 212 -12.35 -11.23 -9.20
N VAL A 213 -13.62 -11.21 -9.59
CA VAL A 213 -14.13 -11.99 -10.74
C VAL A 213 -13.43 -11.56 -12.02
N LEU A 214 -13.36 -10.26 -12.31
CA LEU A 214 -12.66 -9.73 -13.49
C LEU A 214 -11.18 -10.16 -13.52
N THR A 215 -10.53 -10.13 -12.36
CA THR A 215 -9.14 -10.57 -12.22
C THR A 215 -8.99 -12.06 -12.49
N LEU A 216 -9.84 -12.91 -11.88
CA LEU A 216 -9.81 -14.35 -12.09
C LEU A 216 -10.14 -14.75 -13.53
N LEU A 217 -11.14 -14.10 -14.15
CA LEU A 217 -11.47 -14.31 -15.57
C LEU A 217 -10.31 -13.89 -16.47
N SER A 218 -9.65 -12.78 -16.19
CA SER A 218 -8.46 -12.34 -16.94
C SER A 218 -7.30 -13.34 -16.84
N LEU A 219 -7.08 -13.92 -15.65
CA LEU A 219 -6.07 -14.96 -15.45
C LEU A 219 -6.47 -16.28 -16.14
N ALA A 220 -7.75 -16.67 -16.06
CA ALA A 220 -8.24 -17.91 -16.65
C ALA A 220 -8.28 -17.88 -18.19
N SER A 221 -8.59 -16.72 -18.78
CA SER A 221 -8.61 -16.52 -20.24
C SER A 221 -7.25 -16.27 -20.87
N SER A 222 -6.20 -16.16 -20.04
CA SER A 222 -4.82 -15.93 -20.51
C SER A 222 -4.26 -17.16 -21.22
N ASN A 223 -3.44 -16.93 -22.26
CA ASN A 223 -2.65 -17.98 -22.91
C ASN A 223 -1.21 -18.06 -22.36
N GLY A 224 -0.88 -17.27 -21.31
CA GLY A 224 0.44 -17.24 -20.71
C GLY A 224 0.67 -18.33 -19.65
N CYS A 225 1.91 -18.45 -19.20
CA CYS A 225 2.32 -19.38 -18.13
C CYS A 225 1.65 -19.11 -16.77
N TYR A 226 1.03 -17.95 -16.60
CA TYR A 226 0.29 -17.51 -15.41
C TYR A 226 -1.21 -17.81 -15.49
N ARG A 227 -1.64 -18.62 -16.47
CA ARG A 227 -3.05 -19.00 -16.63
C ARG A 227 -3.57 -19.73 -15.40
N PHE A 228 -4.71 -19.26 -14.89
CA PHE A 228 -5.40 -19.88 -13.77
C PHE A 228 -6.33 -21.01 -14.23
N TYR A 229 -6.23 -22.16 -13.57
CA TYR A 229 -7.11 -23.30 -13.72
C TYR A 229 -7.70 -23.66 -12.36
N PRO A 230 -9.02 -23.54 -12.14
CA PRO A 230 -9.64 -23.87 -10.85
C PRO A 230 -9.29 -25.29 -10.35
N SER A 231 -9.20 -26.26 -11.26
CA SER A 231 -8.85 -27.66 -10.95
C SER A 231 -7.41 -27.86 -10.45
N LYS A 232 -6.52 -26.87 -10.66
CA LYS A 232 -5.11 -26.93 -10.21
C LYS A 232 -4.85 -26.12 -8.95
N LEU A 233 -5.90 -25.65 -8.27
CA LEU A 233 -5.77 -24.89 -7.03
C LEU A 233 -5.17 -25.78 -5.93
N ARG A 234 -3.93 -25.49 -5.54
CA ARG A 234 -3.17 -26.25 -4.53
C ARG A 234 -2.04 -25.43 -3.94
N PHE A 235 -1.56 -25.86 -2.80
CA PHE A 235 -0.32 -25.33 -2.21
C PHE A 235 0.88 -26.12 -2.76
N ALA A 236 1.64 -25.50 -3.66
CA ALA A 236 2.86 -26.10 -4.18
C ALA A 236 4.01 -25.93 -3.18
N LYS A 237 4.79 -27.01 -3.01
CA LYS A 237 5.93 -27.03 -2.05
C LYS A 237 6.92 -25.91 -2.38
N GLY A 238 7.29 -25.13 -1.37
CA GLY A 238 8.24 -24.01 -1.48
C GLY A 238 7.63 -22.68 -1.98
N MET A 239 6.50 -22.68 -2.71
CA MET A 239 5.87 -21.45 -3.21
C MET A 239 5.23 -20.66 -2.07
N LEU A 240 4.47 -21.33 -1.21
CA LEU A 240 3.84 -20.72 -0.04
C LEU A 240 4.88 -20.06 0.89
N SER A 241 5.95 -20.79 1.20
CA SER A 241 7.04 -20.26 2.05
C SER A 241 7.71 -19.04 1.41
N GLY A 242 7.93 -19.04 0.09
CA GLY A 242 8.46 -17.90 -0.65
C GLY A 242 7.57 -16.68 -0.55
N VAL A 243 6.26 -16.83 -0.79
CA VAL A 243 5.27 -15.74 -0.72
C VAL A 243 5.19 -15.19 0.71
N LEU A 244 5.07 -16.04 1.73
CA LEU A 244 4.94 -15.60 3.12
C LEU A 244 6.22 -14.96 3.67
N ARG A 245 7.41 -15.44 3.27
CA ARG A 245 8.70 -14.89 3.67
C ARG A 245 8.89 -13.42 3.28
N VAL A 246 8.36 -13.02 2.15
CA VAL A 246 8.39 -11.63 1.69
C VAL A 246 7.14 -10.89 2.15
N GLY A 247 5.99 -11.54 2.06
CA GLY A 247 4.69 -10.92 2.27
C GLY A 247 4.40 -10.56 3.73
N ILE A 248 4.72 -11.46 4.68
CA ILE A 248 4.46 -11.18 6.10
C ILE A 248 5.28 -9.99 6.59
N PRO A 249 6.61 -9.90 6.38
CA PRO A 249 7.37 -8.73 6.78
C PRO A 249 6.88 -7.44 6.10
N ALA A 250 6.47 -7.50 4.83
CA ALA A 250 5.93 -6.33 4.12
C ALA A 250 4.60 -5.85 4.71
N GLY A 251 3.69 -6.77 5.07
CA GLY A 251 2.43 -6.45 5.72
C GLY A 251 2.60 -5.92 7.13
N LEU A 252 3.51 -6.50 7.91
CA LEU A 252 3.88 -6.01 9.24
C LEU A 252 4.47 -4.60 9.16
N GLN A 253 5.35 -4.34 8.18
CA GLN A 253 5.91 -2.99 7.95
C GLN A 253 4.80 -1.96 7.75
N SER A 254 3.80 -2.24 6.90
CA SER A 254 2.68 -1.34 6.64
C SER A 254 1.84 -1.09 7.90
N ASN A 255 1.59 -2.14 8.70
CA ASN A 255 0.84 -2.01 9.93
C ASN A 255 1.63 -1.27 11.03
N MET A 256 2.95 -1.40 11.09
CA MET A 256 3.80 -0.61 11.99
C MET A 256 3.72 0.89 11.69
N TYR A 257 3.67 1.28 10.42
CA TYR A 257 3.39 2.68 10.04
C TYR A 257 2.04 3.15 10.57
N SER A 258 0.99 2.34 10.43
CA SER A 258 -0.35 2.69 10.91
C SER A 258 -0.38 2.86 12.42
N ILE A 259 0.24 1.96 13.18
CA ILE A 259 0.34 2.05 14.65
C ILE A 259 1.12 3.31 15.06
N SER A 260 2.27 3.56 14.44
CA SER A 260 3.08 4.76 14.73
C SER A 260 2.28 6.04 14.48
N ASN A 261 1.54 6.11 13.36
CA ASN A 261 0.73 7.26 13.02
C ASN A 261 -0.43 7.48 14.01
N ILE A 262 -1.06 6.41 14.53
CA ILE A 262 -2.10 6.50 15.57
C ILE A 262 -1.52 7.11 16.86
N ILE A 263 -0.34 6.63 17.30
CA ILE A 263 0.33 7.15 18.49
C ILE A 263 0.64 8.64 18.32
N ILE A 264 1.17 9.05 17.16
CA ILE A 264 1.49 10.45 16.89
C ILE A 264 0.23 11.30 16.83
N GLN A 265 -0.84 10.78 16.22
CA GLN A 265 -2.14 11.46 16.17
C GLN A 265 -2.65 11.79 17.58
N THR A 266 -2.45 10.90 18.55
CA THR A 266 -2.82 11.15 19.95
C THR A 266 -2.08 12.36 20.54
N TYR A 267 -0.79 12.49 20.24
CA TYR A 267 -0.02 13.67 20.66
C TYR A 267 -0.49 14.95 19.95
N ILE A 268 -0.74 14.89 18.64
CA ILE A 268 -1.26 16.02 17.87
C ILE A 268 -2.61 16.49 18.43
N ASN A 269 -3.48 15.56 18.76
CA ASN A 269 -4.80 15.86 19.35
C ASN A 269 -4.68 16.59 20.69
N SER A 270 -3.61 16.40 21.45
CA SER A 270 -3.40 17.07 22.74
C SER A 270 -3.11 18.58 22.62
N PHE A 271 -2.86 19.09 21.40
CA PHE A 271 -2.66 20.53 21.14
C PHE A 271 -3.96 21.28 20.79
N GLY A 272 -5.11 20.61 20.82
CA GLY A 272 -6.42 21.23 20.65
C GLY A 272 -7.04 21.05 19.25
N THR A 273 -8.28 21.53 19.13
CA THR A 273 -9.15 21.31 17.96
C THR A 273 -8.61 21.95 16.67
N ASP A 274 -8.04 23.16 16.78
CA ASP A 274 -7.48 23.86 15.61
C ASP A 274 -6.29 23.09 15.02
N THR A 275 -5.44 22.52 15.88
CA THR A 275 -4.32 21.66 15.45
C THR A 275 -4.82 20.37 14.80
N MET A 276 -5.87 19.77 15.36
CA MET A 276 -6.49 18.57 14.76
C MET A 276 -7.07 18.87 13.36
N ALA A 277 -7.75 20.02 13.23
CA ALA A 277 -8.31 20.45 11.94
C ALA A 277 -7.20 20.72 10.91
N ALA A 278 -6.15 21.44 11.30
CA ALA A 278 -5.00 21.72 10.45
C ALA A 278 -4.27 20.45 10.01
N TRP A 279 -4.06 19.50 10.94
CA TRP A 279 -3.44 18.22 10.64
C TRP A 279 -4.28 17.36 9.69
N THR A 280 -5.61 17.38 9.88
CA THR A 280 -6.55 16.66 9.00
C THR A 280 -6.52 17.23 7.58
N ALA A 281 -6.56 18.56 7.44
CA ALA A 281 -6.45 19.23 6.14
C ALA A 281 -5.11 18.92 5.46
N HIS A 282 -3.99 19.01 6.22
CA HIS A 282 -2.67 18.62 5.74
C HIS A 282 -2.65 17.16 5.25
N GLY A 283 -3.18 16.23 6.03
CA GLY A 283 -3.19 14.79 5.70
C GLY A 283 -3.97 14.45 4.41
N LYS A 284 -5.02 15.22 4.07
CA LYS A 284 -5.74 15.06 2.81
C LYS A 284 -4.89 15.43 1.60
N ILE A 285 -4.09 16.49 1.71
CA ILE A 285 -3.18 16.94 0.65
C ILE A 285 -1.94 16.05 0.61
N ASP A 286 -1.36 15.75 1.75
CA ASP A 286 -0.19 14.89 1.94
C ASP A 286 -0.40 13.47 1.38
N GLY A 287 -1.63 12.98 1.45
CA GLY A 287 -2.03 11.68 0.89
C GLY A 287 -1.67 11.49 -0.58
N PHE A 288 -1.65 12.56 -1.38
CA PHE A 288 -1.23 12.49 -2.79
C PHE A 288 0.28 12.19 -2.91
N PHE A 289 1.11 12.77 -2.05
CA PHE A 289 2.54 12.47 -2.03
C PHE A 289 2.79 10.99 -1.70
N TRP A 290 2.14 10.47 -0.66
CA TRP A 290 2.28 9.07 -0.24
C TRP A 290 1.80 8.09 -1.30
N MET A 291 0.71 8.41 -1.98
CA MET A 291 0.19 7.61 -3.10
C MET A 291 1.21 7.49 -4.23
N ILE A 292 1.87 8.59 -4.57
CA ILE A 292 2.88 8.63 -5.63
C ILE A 292 4.14 7.86 -5.22
N MET A 293 4.63 8.05 -3.99
CA MET A 293 5.79 7.31 -3.49
C MET A 293 5.52 5.82 -3.42
N GLY A 294 4.34 5.41 -2.94
CA GLY A 294 3.92 4.01 -2.94
C GLY A 294 3.87 3.38 -4.34
N ALA A 295 3.42 4.13 -5.36
CA ALA A 295 3.44 3.67 -6.75
C ALA A 295 4.86 3.43 -7.28
N PHE A 296 5.83 4.29 -6.94
CA PHE A 296 7.24 4.05 -7.23
C PHE A 296 7.79 2.82 -6.49
N GLY A 297 7.44 2.64 -5.21
CA GLY A 297 7.84 1.48 -4.41
C GLY A 297 7.35 0.14 -5.00
N ILE A 298 6.09 0.09 -5.44
CA ILE A 298 5.53 -1.09 -6.11
C ILE A 298 6.23 -1.33 -7.45
N SER A 299 6.50 -0.26 -8.20
CA SER A 299 7.14 -0.34 -9.52
C SER A 299 8.55 -0.91 -9.43
N ILE A 300 9.38 -0.37 -8.54
CA ILE A 300 10.74 -0.84 -8.38
C ILE A 300 10.80 -2.26 -7.81
N THR A 301 9.83 -2.66 -6.97
CA THR A 301 9.76 -4.02 -6.44
C THR A 301 9.57 -5.06 -7.55
N ALA A 302 8.63 -4.83 -8.47
CA ALA A 302 8.40 -5.74 -9.58
C ALA A 302 9.56 -5.73 -10.58
N PHE A 303 10.10 -4.54 -10.86
CA PHE A 303 11.24 -4.37 -11.77
C PHE A 303 12.49 -5.08 -11.25
N ALA A 304 12.83 -4.89 -9.98
CA ALA A 304 13.94 -5.59 -9.32
C ALA A 304 13.71 -7.10 -9.29
N GLY A 305 12.48 -7.55 -9.01
CA GLY A 305 12.12 -8.97 -8.99
C GLY A 305 12.36 -9.67 -10.32
N GLN A 306 11.86 -9.12 -11.44
CA GLN A 306 12.07 -9.71 -12.76
C GLN A 306 13.57 -9.72 -13.15
N ASN A 307 14.27 -8.61 -12.92
CA ASN A 307 15.69 -8.53 -13.27
C ASN A 307 16.56 -9.41 -12.37
N PHE A 308 16.17 -9.62 -11.10
CA PHE A 308 16.83 -10.57 -10.21
C PHE A 308 16.67 -12.01 -10.71
N GLY A 309 15.46 -12.41 -11.10
CA GLY A 309 15.19 -13.71 -11.71
C GLY A 309 15.97 -13.92 -13.01
N ALA A 310 16.04 -12.89 -13.86
CA ALA A 310 16.81 -12.89 -15.10
C ALA A 310 18.32 -12.79 -14.89
N ARG A 311 18.83 -12.71 -13.66
CA ARG A 311 20.24 -12.52 -13.29
C ARG A 311 20.87 -11.25 -13.87
N LYS A 312 20.06 -10.22 -14.19
CA LYS A 312 20.48 -8.92 -14.72
C LYS A 312 20.76 -7.92 -13.58
N TYR A 313 21.76 -8.20 -12.74
CA TYR A 313 22.01 -7.46 -11.50
C TYR A 313 22.42 -6.00 -11.72
N ASP A 314 23.16 -5.70 -12.80
CA ASP A 314 23.52 -4.32 -13.14
C ASP A 314 22.29 -3.50 -13.52
N ARG A 315 21.33 -4.14 -14.20
CA ARG A 315 20.04 -3.51 -14.52
C ARG A 315 19.21 -3.21 -13.27
N ILE A 316 19.35 -3.99 -12.18
CA ILE A 316 18.72 -3.67 -10.88
C ILE A 316 19.33 -2.38 -10.33
N ARG A 317 20.66 -2.25 -10.32
CA ARG A 317 21.36 -1.03 -9.82
C ARG A 317 20.98 0.20 -10.62
N GLU A 318 20.96 0.06 -11.95
CA GLU A 318 20.54 1.14 -12.85
C GLU A 318 19.08 1.53 -12.63
N SER A 319 18.18 0.57 -12.49
CA SER A 319 16.76 0.83 -12.23
C SER A 319 16.53 1.53 -10.89
N VAL A 320 17.26 1.17 -9.85
CA VAL A 320 17.24 1.87 -8.55
C VAL A 320 17.69 3.32 -8.71
N ARG A 321 18.80 3.57 -9.42
CA ARG A 321 19.31 4.93 -9.68
C ARG A 321 18.26 5.76 -10.44
N VAL A 322 17.71 5.23 -11.52
CA VAL A 322 16.69 5.90 -12.33
C VAL A 322 15.43 6.18 -11.50
N CYS A 323 14.97 5.20 -10.70
CA CYS A 323 13.80 5.36 -9.86
C CYS A 323 14.02 6.40 -8.76
N LEU A 324 15.21 6.46 -8.14
CA LEU A 324 15.57 7.49 -7.16
C LEU A 324 15.56 8.89 -7.80
N ILE A 325 16.11 9.06 -9.01
CA ILE A 325 16.11 10.34 -9.71
C ILE A 325 14.67 10.78 -10.04
N LEU A 326 13.86 9.89 -10.60
CA LEU A 326 12.46 10.19 -10.93
C LEU A 326 11.65 10.55 -9.69
N SER A 327 11.81 9.78 -8.60
CA SER A 327 11.13 10.05 -7.33
C SER A 327 11.60 11.36 -6.71
N LEU A 328 12.90 11.70 -6.82
CA LEU A 328 13.45 12.95 -6.31
C LEU A 328 12.87 14.15 -7.06
N ILE A 329 12.88 14.11 -8.39
CA ILE A 329 12.28 15.17 -9.23
C ILE A 329 10.79 15.33 -8.85
N THR A 330 10.05 14.24 -8.78
CA THR A 330 8.63 14.25 -8.44
C THR A 330 8.39 14.82 -7.04
N SER A 331 9.20 14.41 -6.05
CA SER A 331 9.11 14.89 -4.67
C SER A 331 9.41 16.39 -4.56
N VAL A 332 10.43 16.87 -5.25
CA VAL A 332 10.79 18.31 -5.25
C VAL A 332 9.70 19.14 -5.94
N VAL A 333 9.16 18.66 -7.06
CA VAL A 333 8.07 19.36 -7.78
C VAL A 333 6.81 19.41 -6.92
N ILE A 334 6.34 18.28 -6.41
CA ILE A 334 5.12 18.22 -5.61
C ILE A 334 5.29 18.93 -4.28
N GLY A 335 6.42 18.72 -3.59
CA GLY A 335 6.74 19.41 -2.35
C GLY A 335 6.83 20.93 -2.57
N GLY A 336 7.49 21.37 -3.62
CA GLY A 336 7.58 22.79 -3.99
C GLY A 336 6.23 23.42 -4.30
N LEU A 337 5.38 22.72 -5.07
CA LEU A 337 4.00 23.16 -5.34
C LEU A 337 3.18 23.22 -4.05
N TYR A 338 3.25 22.19 -3.21
CA TYR A 338 2.51 22.17 -1.95
C TYR A 338 3.00 23.26 -1.00
N TYR A 339 4.30 23.47 -0.88
CA TYR A 339 4.89 24.53 -0.05
C TYR A 339 4.50 25.93 -0.56
N GLY A 340 4.61 26.17 -1.88
CA GLY A 340 4.29 27.47 -2.48
C GLY A 340 2.80 27.82 -2.46
N PHE A 341 1.92 26.82 -2.59
CA PHE A 341 0.48 26.96 -2.59
C PHE A 341 -0.19 26.45 -1.30
N ALA A 342 0.53 26.34 -0.20
CA ALA A 342 0.01 25.81 1.07
C ALA A 342 -1.25 26.53 1.55
N GLY A 343 -1.28 27.87 1.48
CA GLY A 343 -2.43 28.68 1.88
C GLY A 343 -3.69 28.35 1.04
N PRO A 344 -3.69 28.57 -0.27
CA PRO A 344 -4.82 28.25 -1.15
C PRO A 344 -5.28 26.79 -1.06
N LEU A 345 -4.36 25.83 -0.99
CA LEU A 345 -4.71 24.42 -0.89
C LEU A 345 -5.40 24.06 0.43
N GLN A 346 -4.98 24.67 1.55
CA GLN A 346 -5.63 24.45 2.85
C GLN A 346 -6.96 25.21 2.96
N GLN A 347 -7.11 26.35 2.28
CA GLN A 347 -8.37 27.08 2.20
C GLN A 347 -9.50 26.31 1.54
N ILE A 348 -9.19 25.27 0.75
CA ILE A 348 -10.21 24.33 0.23
C ILE A 348 -10.97 23.64 1.35
N PHE A 349 -10.30 23.42 2.51
CA PHE A 349 -10.85 22.66 3.65
C PHE A 349 -11.36 23.55 4.78
N THR A 350 -10.82 24.75 4.95
CA THR A 350 -11.19 25.67 6.04
C THR A 350 -10.88 27.11 5.67
N SER A 351 -11.70 28.04 6.18
CA SER A 351 -11.44 29.48 6.12
C SER A 351 -10.94 30.06 7.46
N ASP A 352 -10.82 29.23 8.50
CA ASP A 352 -10.37 29.65 9.81
C ASP A 352 -8.88 30.03 9.80
N THR A 353 -8.57 31.28 10.20
CA THR A 353 -7.22 31.83 10.16
C THR A 353 -6.28 31.18 11.16
N ALA A 354 -6.77 30.71 12.31
CA ALA A 354 -5.97 29.99 13.31
C ALA A 354 -5.54 28.64 12.75
N VAL A 355 -6.48 27.89 12.15
CA VAL A 355 -6.22 26.59 11.49
C VAL A 355 -5.25 26.75 10.33
N LEU A 356 -5.42 27.79 9.49
CA LEU A 356 -4.52 28.05 8.36
C LEU A 356 -3.10 28.41 8.82
N THR A 357 -2.96 29.12 9.94
CA THR A 357 -1.64 29.47 10.50
C THR A 357 -0.90 28.23 10.98
N ILE A 358 -1.59 27.36 11.73
CA ILE A 358 -1.04 26.08 12.18
C ILE A 358 -0.72 25.19 10.96
N GLY A 359 -1.59 25.16 9.98
CA GLY A 359 -1.39 24.38 8.76
C GLY A 359 -0.14 24.82 7.99
N ARG A 360 0.13 26.13 7.88
CA ARG A 360 1.38 26.65 7.30
C ARG A 360 2.61 26.21 8.09
N GLN A 361 2.52 26.20 9.44
CA GLN A 361 3.60 25.69 10.28
C GLN A 361 3.87 24.21 10.03
N ILE A 362 2.82 23.38 9.91
CA ILE A 362 2.95 21.95 9.59
C ILE A 362 3.66 21.77 8.25
N VAL A 363 3.20 22.45 7.20
CA VAL A 363 3.79 22.40 5.87
C VAL A 363 5.25 22.86 5.91
N GLY A 364 5.55 23.96 6.60
CA GLY A 364 6.90 24.51 6.71
C GLY A 364 7.93 23.57 7.33
N ILE A 365 7.48 22.69 8.25
CA ILE A 365 8.38 21.75 8.95
C ILE A 365 8.46 20.39 8.23
N THR A 366 7.40 19.92 7.58
CA THR A 366 7.35 18.55 7.04
C THR A 366 7.68 18.49 5.55
N VAL A 367 7.06 19.35 4.74
CA VAL A 367 7.10 19.27 3.28
C VAL A 367 8.50 19.48 2.67
N PRO A 368 9.33 20.44 3.15
CA PRO A 368 10.68 20.62 2.61
C PRO A 368 11.57 19.37 2.73
N PHE A 369 11.24 18.45 3.61
CA PHE A 369 12.01 17.24 3.87
C PHE A 369 11.45 15.97 3.23
N TYR A 370 10.42 16.05 2.39
CA TYR A 370 9.85 14.89 1.68
C TYR A 370 10.90 14.10 0.90
N PHE A 371 11.89 14.79 0.31
CA PHE A 371 12.97 14.14 -0.42
C PHE A 371 13.78 13.16 0.45
N THR A 372 13.81 13.35 1.77
CA THR A 372 14.53 12.44 2.67
C THR A 372 13.86 11.08 2.79
N TYR A 373 12.54 10.96 2.53
CA TYR A 373 11.81 9.69 2.59
C TYR A 373 12.07 8.78 1.39
N ILE A 374 12.46 9.33 0.25
CA ILE A 374 12.53 8.62 -1.03
C ILE A 374 13.40 7.36 -0.95
N CYS A 375 14.57 7.48 -0.31
CA CYS A 375 15.51 6.35 -0.18
C CYS A 375 14.88 5.19 0.59
N ILE A 376 14.02 5.45 1.58
CA ILE A 376 13.32 4.42 2.35
C ILE A 376 12.46 3.58 1.41
N GLU A 377 11.60 4.22 0.63
CA GLU A 377 10.63 3.52 -0.22
C GLU A 377 11.30 2.77 -1.38
N ILE A 378 12.21 3.44 -2.07
CA ILE A 378 12.84 2.88 -3.29
C ILE A 378 13.83 1.76 -2.94
N LEU A 379 14.67 1.95 -1.93
CA LEU A 379 15.64 0.93 -1.54
C LEU A 379 14.96 -0.27 -0.87
N ALA A 380 13.94 -0.03 -0.01
CA ALA A 380 13.13 -1.10 0.54
C ALA A 380 12.45 -1.92 -0.56
N GLY A 381 11.85 -1.24 -1.56
CA GLY A 381 11.21 -1.88 -2.70
C GLY A 381 12.17 -2.75 -3.51
N ALA A 382 13.37 -2.24 -3.82
CA ALA A 382 14.39 -2.97 -4.57
C ALA A 382 14.91 -4.21 -3.80
N ILE A 383 15.21 -4.06 -2.51
CA ILE A 383 15.68 -5.16 -1.65
C ILE A 383 14.60 -6.24 -1.52
N ARG A 384 13.34 -5.82 -1.32
CA ARG A 384 12.15 -6.70 -1.28
C ARG A 384 11.98 -7.45 -2.59
N GLY A 385 12.12 -6.77 -3.74
CA GLY A 385 12.07 -7.37 -5.08
C GLY A 385 13.10 -8.49 -5.28
N CYS A 386 14.26 -8.39 -4.63
CA CYS A 386 15.30 -9.44 -4.61
C CYS A 386 15.01 -10.56 -3.59
N GLY A 387 13.88 -10.54 -2.87
CA GLY A 387 13.43 -11.60 -1.96
C GLY A 387 13.81 -11.40 -0.49
N GLU A 388 14.38 -10.27 -0.10
CA GLU A 388 14.66 -9.90 1.30
C GLU A 388 13.71 -8.79 1.76
N ALA A 389 12.71 -9.13 2.58
CA ALA A 389 11.77 -8.16 3.14
C ALA A 389 11.99 -7.88 4.64
N THR A 390 12.64 -8.78 5.36
CA THR A 390 12.87 -8.64 6.81
C THR A 390 13.80 -7.46 7.15
N PRO A 391 14.98 -7.26 6.49
CA PRO A 391 15.83 -6.12 6.81
C PRO A 391 15.13 -4.76 6.57
N PRO A 392 14.45 -4.50 5.43
CA PRO A 392 13.66 -3.30 5.25
C PRO A 392 12.60 -3.08 6.33
N MET A 393 11.86 -4.13 6.71
CA MET A 393 10.87 -4.06 7.79
C MET A 393 11.51 -3.62 9.11
N LEU A 394 12.63 -4.22 9.52
CA LEU A 394 13.32 -3.87 10.76
C LEU A 394 13.89 -2.45 10.75
N MET A 395 14.46 -2.02 9.62
CA MET A 395 14.98 -0.66 9.48
C MET A 395 13.86 0.39 9.56
N VAL A 396 12.69 0.13 8.98
CA VAL A 396 11.52 1.01 9.09
C VAL A 396 10.95 0.98 10.50
N ALA A 397 10.81 -0.19 11.11
CA ALA A 397 10.32 -0.32 12.48
C ALA A 397 11.18 0.46 13.49
N GLY A 398 12.50 0.31 13.41
CA GLY A 398 13.43 1.01 14.28
C GLY A 398 13.58 2.50 13.93
N GLY A 399 13.78 2.81 12.66
CA GLY A 399 14.11 4.16 12.21
C GLY A 399 12.90 5.08 12.06
N VAL A 400 11.82 4.62 11.41
CA VAL A 400 10.63 5.48 11.23
C VAL A 400 9.69 5.40 12.44
N CYS A 401 9.37 4.19 12.91
CA CYS A 401 8.34 4.05 13.94
C CYS A 401 8.91 4.29 15.34
N LEU A 402 9.90 3.49 15.76
CA LEU A 402 10.42 3.57 17.13
C LEU A 402 11.15 4.88 17.41
N LEU A 403 12.06 5.32 16.53
CA LEU A 403 12.81 6.57 16.71
C LEU A 403 11.87 7.76 16.87
N ARG A 404 10.79 7.82 16.09
CA ARG A 404 9.80 8.89 16.17
C ARG A 404 9.07 8.92 17.50
N ILE A 405 8.65 7.76 18.01
CA ILE A 405 7.99 7.63 19.31
C ILE A 405 8.96 7.99 20.43
N VAL A 406 10.20 7.51 20.38
CA VAL A 406 11.25 7.81 21.37
C VAL A 406 11.57 9.30 21.36
N TRP A 407 11.71 9.94 20.20
CA TRP A 407 11.91 11.37 20.09
C TRP A 407 10.82 12.16 20.80
N ILE A 408 9.55 11.85 20.52
CA ILE A 408 8.41 12.52 21.13
C ILE A 408 8.41 12.30 22.65
N ALA A 409 8.61 11.05 23.11
CA ALA A 409 8.61 10.70 24.52
C ALA A 409 9.70 11.43 25.32
N ILE A 410 10.88 11.66 24.72
CA ILE A 410 12.00 12.34 25.37
C ILE A 410 11.85 13.85 25.26
N MET A 411 11.55 14.40 24.08
CA MET A 411 11.63 15.83 23.83
C MET A 411 10.38 16.60 24.23
N LEU A 412 9.19 15.99 24.14
CA LEU A 412 7.93 16.68 24.44
C LEU A 412 7.80 17.15 25.90
N PRO A 413 8.32 16.43 26.93
CA PRO A 413 8.33 16.92 28.30
C PRO A 413 9.18 18.19 28.51
N PHE A 414 10.26 18.35 27.72
CA PHE A 414 11.14 19.52 27.80
C PHE A 414 10.60 20.71 26.99
N ARG A 415 9.97 20.41 25.85
CA ARG A 415 9.45 21.43 24.94
C ARG A 415 8.09 21.03 24.41
N ARG A 416 7.04 21.41 25.14
CA ARG A 416 5.65 21.06 24.79
C ARG A 416 5.11 21.95 23.68
N GLU A 417 5.65 21.79 22.49
CA GLU A 417 5.26 22.53 21.29
C GLU A 417 4.89 21.56 20.16
N LEU A 418 3.97 21.98 19.28
CA LEU A 418 3.61 21.23 18.09
C LEU A 418 4.83 20.95 17.19
N SER A 419 5.74 21.93 17.06
CA SER A 419 7.00 21.81 16.33
C SER A 419 7.84 20.62 16.78
N THR A 420 7.87 20.29 18.07
CA THR A 420 8.61 19.14 18.63
C THR A 420 8.06 17.82 18.07
N VAL A 421 6.74 17.70 17.96
CA VAL A 421 6.10 16.52 17.37
C VAL A 421 6.37 16.45 15.86
N LEU A 422 6.23 17.57 15.15
CA LEU A 422 6.41 17.65 13.71
C LEU A 422 7.85 17.34 13.27
N ILE A 423 8.87 17.79 13.99
CA ILE A 423 10.30 17.54 13.71
C ILE A 423 10.62 16.03 13.75
N SER A 424 9.83 15.23 14.48
CA SER A 424 10.01 13.78 14.51
C SER A 424 9.91 13.13 13.12
N TYR A 425 9.15 13.72 12.18
CA TYR A 425 8.98 13.23 10.81
C TYR A 425 10.27 13.38 9.99
N PRO A 426 10.80 14.61 9.75
CA PRO A 426 12.05 14.77 9.01
C PRO A 426 13.23 14.05 9.66
N LEU A 427 13.33 14.07 10.99
CA LEU A 427 14.38 13.38 11.73
C LEU A 427 14.37 11.88 11.46
N SER A 428 13.20 11.25 11.61
CA SER A 428 13.05 9.81 11.39
C SER A 428 13.27 9.43 9.94
N TRP A 429 12.80 10.23 8.98
CA TRP A 429 13.03 9.98 7.57
C TRP A 429 14.51 10.10 7.20
N ALA A 430 15.20 11.15 7.64
CA ALA A 430 16.62 11.34 7.35
C ALA A 430 17.49 10.23 7.97
N ALA A 431 17.27 9.91 9.24
CA ALA A 431 18.00 8.85 9.93
C ALA A 431 17.77 7.47 9.26
N THR A 432 16.53 7.14 8.94
CA THR A 432 16.20 5.85 8.30
C THR A 432 16.73 5.80 6.87
N SER A 433 16.66 6.89 6.10
CA SER A 433 17.25 6.96 4.76
C SER A 433 18.75 6.75 4.80
N LEU A 434 19.45 7.38 5.74
CA LEU A 434 20.88 7.15 5.93
C LEU A 434 21.17 5.68 6.23
N LEU A 435 20.37 5.05 7.10
CA LEU A 435 20.48 3.63 7.40
C LEU A 435 20.29 2.76 6.15
N PHE A 436 19.28 3.05 5.31
CA PHE A 436 19.05 2.35 4.05
C PHE A 436 20.19 2.55 3.06
N ILE A 437 20.72 3.77 2.92
CA ILE A 437 21.85 4.07 2.04
C ILE A 437 23.09 3.28 2.48
N VAL A 438 23.43 3.30 3.77
CA VAL A 438 24.56 2.55 4.31
C VAL A 438 24.37 1.05 4.08
N TYR A 439 23.19 0.52 4.37
CA TYR A 439 22.87 -0.90 4.15
C TYR A 439 22.96 -1.28 2.66
N TYR A 440 22.44 -0.42 1.76
CA TYR A 440 22.48 -0.66 0.32
C TYR A 440 23.89 -0.67 -0.23
N LEU A 441 24.75 0.29 0.19
CA LEU A 441 26.10 0.44 -0.32
C LEU A 441 27.09 -0.55 0.31
N ARG A 442 27.00 -0.80 1.63
CA ARG A 442 27.97 -1.59 2.40
C ARG A 442 27.47 -2.96 2.82
N GLY A 443 26.15 -3.19 2.85
CA GLY A 443 25.53 -4.35 3.48
C GLY A 443 25.64 -5.68 2.73
N ASN A 444 26.31 -5.75 1.58
CA ASN A 444 26.41 -6.96 0.74
C ASN A 444 25.06 -7.67 0.52
N TRP A 445 23.97 -6.92 0.62
CA TRP A 445 22.59 -7.44 0.56
C TRP A 445 22.33 -8.23 -0.71
N LEU A 446 22.76 -7.70 -1.87
CA LEU A 446 22.55 -8.36 -3.16
C LEU A 446 23.32 -9.69 -3.24
N ARG A 447 24.56 -9.73 -2.71
CA ARG A 447 25.33 -10.97 -2.62
C ARG A 447 24.64 -12.00 -1.74
N ARG A 448 24.05 -11.59 -0.61
CA ARG A 448 23.26 -12.48 0.26
C ARG A 448 22.02 -13.01 -0.45
N CYS A 449 21.30 -12.18 -1.18
CA CYS A 449 20.15 -12.60 -1.98
C CYS A 449 20.57 -13.64 -3.04
N ILE A 450 21.66 -13.39 -3.76
CA ILE A 450 22.20 -14.30 -4.79
C ILE A 450 22.60 -15.64 -4.16
N LYS A 451 23.40 -15.61 -3.08
CA LYS A 451 23.84 -16.84 -2.39
C LYS A 451 22.67 -17.70 -1.94
N LYS A 452 21.63 -17.07 -1.42
CA LYS A 452 20.46 -17.72 -0.89
C LYS A 452 19.55 -18.33 -1.98
N SER A 453 19.48 -17.68 -3.15
CA SER A 453 18.59 -18.10 -4.25
C SER A 453 19.28 -19.00 -5.26
N TYR A 454 20.57 -18.81 -5.50
CA TYR A 454 21.32 -19.48 -6.59
C TYR A 454 22.59 -20.20 -6.13
N GLY A 455 22.96 -20.11 -4.83
CA GLY A 455 24.16 -20.75 -4.28
C GLY A 455 25.45 -19.94 -4.49
N GLU A 456 26.57 -20.50 -4.02
CA GLU A 456 27.90 -19.82 -4.08
C GLU A 456 28.52 -19.82 -5.47
N GLU A 457 28.16 -20.77 -6.32
CA GLU A 457 28.73 -20.90 -7.67
C GLU A 457 28.39 -19.68 -8.55
N GLU A 458 27.18 -19.15 -8.40
CA GLU A 458 26.76 -17.94 -9.15
C GLU A 458 27.55 -16.69 -8.73
N LEU A 459 27.96 -16.62 -7.46
CA LEU A 459 28.82 -15.53 -6.97
C LEU A 459 30.23 -15.58 -7.56
N LYS A 460 30.78 -16.77 -7.77
CA LYS A 460 32.14 -16.96 -8.36
C LYS A 460 32.19 -16.63 -9.84
N LYS A 461 31.09 -16.76 -10.57
CA LYS A 461 31.02 -16.41 -12.00
C LYS A 461 31.03 -14.90 -12.28
N LYS A 462 30.83 -14.05 -11.25
CA LYS A 462 30.68 -12.59 -11.38
C LYS A 462 31.62 -11.79 -10.46
N ALA A 463 32.49 -12.45 -9.69
CA ALA A 463 33.61 -11.83 -9.01
C ALA A 463 34.81 -11.69 -9.97
#